data_221fd64eaf9a3e55205c730817789e1e
#
_entry.id   221fd64eaf9a3e55205c730817789e1e
#
_cell.length_a   1.000
_cell.length_b   1.000
_cell.length_c   1.000
_cell.angle_alpha   90.00
_cell.angle_beta   90.00
_cell.angle_gamma   90.00
#
_symmetry.space_group_name_H-M   'P 1'
#
loop_
_entity.id
_entity.type
_entity.pdbx_description
1 polymer ?
#
loop_
_entity_poly.entity_id
_entity_poly.type
_entity_poly.pdbx_seq_one_letter_code
_entity_poly.pdbx_strand_id
1 'polypeptide(L)'
;MSKEELFVEEQDEAITVNFAKEVEEEDVNLAEQEIFPGGPTYNDLEGWKAQYNGEIYLTEFDEDSIFVWRPIKRKEYKDIAKIQNADQFYKEERVCEKAILFPEKYSFMHMSMGKAGIPTLLNELILEKSGFVAKTGAMRLS
;
A
#
# COMPACT_ATOMS: atom_id res chain seq x y z
N MET A 1 -9.65 -16.16 -17.03
CA MET A 1 -9.17 -16.25 -16.42
C MET A 1 -8.52 -15.75 -16.02
N SER A 2 -8.98 -15.42 -15.85
CA SER A 2 -8.40 -15.05 -15.34
C SER A 2 -7.74 -14.47 -14.79
N LYS A 3 -7.81 -13.86 -14.88
CA LYS A 3 -7.21 -13.59 -14.43
C LYS A 3 -7.14 -13.24 -13.56
N GLU A 4 -7.82 -13.04 -13.41
CA GLU A 4 -7.73 -13.07 -12.69
C GLU A 4 -7.63 -13.14 -11.79
N GLU A 5 -8.05 -13.21 -11.84
CA GLU A 5 -7.75 -13.63 -11.18
C GLU A 5 -7.07 -13.49 -10.47
N LEU A 6 -7.22 -13.25 -10.81
CA LEU A 6 -6.41 -13.38 -10.20
C LEU A 6 -6.06 -13.03 -9.40
N PHE A 7 -6.39 -12.72 -9.54
CA PHE A 7 -5.98 -12.71 -8.95
C PHE A 7 -6.04 -13.02 -8.23
N VAL A 8 -6.56 -13.30 -8.31
CA VAL A 8 -6.54 -14.01 -7.83
C VAL A 8 -6.86 -14.78 -7.35
N GLU A 9 -7.40 -15.02 -7.45
CA GLU A 9 -7.65 -16.02 -7.04
C GLU A 9 -7.70 -16.94 -7.45
N GLU A 10 -8.03 -17.18 -8.08
CA GLU A 10 -7.99 -18.28 -8.40
C GLU A 10 -7.25 -18.82 -9.08
N GLN A 11 -6.92 -18.77 -9.76
CA GLN A 11 -6.21 -19.44 -10.41
C GLN A 11 -5.28 -20.15 -9.98
N ASP A 12 -5.13 -20.31 -9.40
CA ASP A 12 -4.13 -20.91 -8.95
C ASP A 12 -4.20 -22.22 -8.61
N GLU A 13 -5.19 -22.86 -8.38
CA GLU A 13 -5.22 -24.09 -7.89
C GLU A 13 -4.97 -25.11 -8.79
N ALA A 14 -5.36 -24.97 -10.03
CA ALA A 14 -5.25 -26.00 -10.99
C ALA A 14 -3.88 -26.39 -11.27
N ILE A 15 -2.94 -25.52 -11.04
CA ILE A 15 -1.64 -25.84 -11.45
C ILE A 15 -0.78 -26.32 -10.37
N THR A 16 -1.29 -26.59 -9.23
CA THR A 16 -0.43 -26.92 -8.16
C THR A 16 0.13 -28.27 -8.17
N VAL A 17 -0.51 -29.21 -8.82
CA VAL A 17 -0.06 -30.58 -8.72
C VAL A 17 1.28 -30.76 -9.32
N ASN A 18 1.50 -30.18 -10.47
CA ASN A 18 2.76 -30.35 -11.12
C ASN A 18 3.86 -29.59 -10.50
N PHE A 19 3.56 -28.75 -9.59
CA PHE A 19 4.56 -27.94 -9.02
C PHE A 19 5.10 -28.45 -7.75
N ALA A 20 4.75 -29.61 -7.31
CA ALA A 20 5.17 -30.06 -6.01
C ALA A 20 6.66 -30.04 -5.84
N LYS A 21 7.43 -30.38 -6.89
CA LYS A 21 8.82 -30.30 -6.78
C LYS A 21 9.35 -28.94 -7.08
N GLU A 22 8.71 -28.27 -8.04
CA GLU A 22 9.18 -26.99 -8.44
C GLU A 22 8.98 -25.95 -7.37
N VAL A 23 8.02 -26.17 -6.52
CA VAL A 23 7.73 -25.21 -5.48
C VAL A 23 8.91 -25.05 -4.54
N GLU A 24 9.61 -26.11 -4.24
CA GLU A 24 10.72 -25.97 -3.34
C GLU A 24 11.84 -25.16 -3.96
N GLU A 25 12.09 -25.33 -5.23
CA GLU A 25 13.09 -24.55 -5.88
C GLU A 25 12.60 -23.16 -6.05
N GLU A 26 11.33 -23.00 -6.36
CA GLU A 26 10.79 -21.70 -6.56
C GLU A 26 10.65 -20.91 -5.27
N ASP A 27 10.54 -21.57 -4.14
CA ASP A 27 10.49 -20.85 -2.89
C ASP A 27 11.74 -20.05 -2.67
N VAL A 28 12.88 -20.55 -3.11
CA VAL A 28 14.12 -19.83 -2.99
C VAL A 28 14.09 -18.60 -3.88
N ASN A 29 13.52 -18.75 -5.08
CA ASN A 29 13.45 -17.63 -6.01
C ASN A 29 12.24 -16.73 -5.77
N LEU A 30 11.19 -17.25 -5.19
CA LEU A 30 9.98 -16.49 -4.99
C LEU A 30 10.22 -15.27 -4.11
N ALA A 31 11.05 -15.42 -3.10
CA ALA A 31 11.33 -14.32 -2.21
C ALA A 31 11.97 -13.15 -2.95
N GLU A 32 12.68 -13.44 -4.03
CA GLU A 32 13.34 -12.41 -4.80
C GLU A 32 12.54 -11.96 -6.00
N GLN A 33 11.37 -12.55 -6.22
CA GLN A 33 10.52 -12.10 -7.31
C GLN A 33 9.82 -10.81 -6.95
N GLU A 34 9.64 -9.98 -7.95
CA GLU A 34 8.94 -8.72 -7.77
C GLU A 34 7.44 -8.99 -7.65
N ILE A 35 6.78 -8.24 -6.77
CA ILE A 35 5.34 -8.35 -6.60
C ILE A 35 4.63 -7.91 -7.88
N PHE A 36 5.19 -6.92 -8.56
CA PHE A 36 4.74 -6.50 -9.87
C PHE A 36 5.98 -6.01 -10.61
N PRO A 37 5.95 -5.95 -11.93
CA PRO A 37 7.16 -5.57 -12.69
C PRO A 37 7.69 -4.21 -12.24
N GLY A 38 8.96 -4.19 -11.88
CA GLY A 38 9.61 -2.99 -11.39
C GLY A 38 9.32 -2.66 -9.94
N GLY A 39 8.59 -3.50 -9.26
CA GLY A 39 8.19 -3.22 -7.89
C GLY A 39 9.07 -3.91 -6.86
N PRO A 40 8.61 -3.88 -5.60
CA PRO A 40 9.36 -4.53 -4.53
C PRO A 40 9.23 -6.05 -4.64
N THR A 41 10.10 -6.75 -3.92
CA THR A 41 10.08 -8.20 -3.94
C THR A 41 9.17 -8.73 -2.83
N TYR A 42 8.86 -10.02 -2.90
CA TYR A 42 8.11 -10.65 -1.82
C TYR A 42 8.91 -10.67 -0.53
N ASN A 43 10.25 -10.67 -0.62
CA ASN A 43 11.06 -10.56 0.57
C ASN A 43 10.89 -9.19 1.22
N ASP A 44 10.82 -8.14 0.41
CA ASP A 44 10.54 -6.80 0.93
C ASP A 44 9.20 -6.78 1.64
N LEU A 45 8.19 -7.40 1.04
CA LEU A 45 6.85 -7.44 1.61
C LEU A 45 6.85 -8.13 2.97
N GLU A 46 7.55 -9.26 3.09
CA GLU A 46 7.59 -9.96 4.37
C GLU A 46 8.24 -9.11 5.45
N GLY A 47 9.28 -8.38 5.09
CA GLY A 47 9.91 -7.48 6.05
C GLY A 47 8.96 -6.38 6.52
N TRP A 48 8.21 -5.82 5.59
CA TRP A 48 7.25 -4.78 5.95
C TRP A 48 6.11 -5.34 6.79
N LYS A 49 5.63 -6.54 6.46
CA LYS A 49 4.56 -7.17 7.25
C LYS A 49 5.00 -7.37 8.69
N ALA A 50 6.26 -7.77 8.88
CA ALA A 50 6.76 -7.94 10.23
C ALA A 50 6.89 -6.60 10.95
N GLN A 51 7.24 -5.55 10.22
CA GLN A 51 7.46 -4.26 10.82
C GLN A 51 6.16 -3.50 11.12
N TYR A 52 5.14 -3.71 10.30
CA TYR A 52 3.90 -2.92 10.38
C TYR A 52 2.67 -3.77 10.65
N ASN A 53 2.82 -4.82 11.45
CA ASN A 53 1.70 -5.64 11.93
C ASN A 53 0.88 -6.28 10.82
N GLY A 54 1.53 -6.57 9.71
CA GLY A 54 0.88 -7.30 8.63
C GLY A 54 -0.01 -6.50 7.71
N GLU A 55 -0.20 -5.21 7.98
CA GLU A 55 -1.09 -4.41 7.15
C GLU A 55 -0.33 -3.66 6.08
N ILE A 56 -0.22 -4.26 4.91
CA ILE A 56 0.45 -3.66 3.77
C ILE A 56 -0.54 -3.66 2.61
N TYR A 57 -0.67 -2.53 1.96
CA TYR A 57 -1.63 -2.35 0.88
C TYR A 57 -0.94 -1.91 -0.39
N LEU A 58 -1.57 -2.19 -1.51
CA LEU A 58 -1.09 -1.75 -2.82
C LEU A 58 -2.20 -1.00 -3.51
N THR A 59 -1.88 0.15 -4.07
CA THR A 59 -2.82 0.93 -4.84
C THR A 59 -2.21 1.29 -6.17
N GLU A 60 -2.93 1.00 -7.23
CA GLU A 60 -2.49 1.30 -8.58
C GLU A 60 -3.41 2.35 -9.16
N PHE A 61 -2.88 3.54 -9.42
CA PHE A 61 -3.65 4.61 -10.06
C PHE A 61 -3.52 4.52 -11.57
N ASP A 62 -2.33 4.18 -12.04
CA ASP A 62 -2.09 3.91 -13.46
C ASP A 62 -0.78 3.13 -13.54
N GLU A 63 -0.32 2.86 -14.76
CA GLU A 63 0.85 2.00 -14.94
C GLU A 63 2.10 2.57 -14.28
N ASP A 64 2.18 3.90 -14.21
CA ASP A 64 3.35 4.53 -13.66
C ASP A 64 3.18 4.99 -12.23
N SER A 65 2.01 4.76 -11.66
CA SER A 65 1.69 5.28 -10.33
C SER A 65 1.16 4.15 -9.47
N ILE A 66 2.05 3.28 -9.04
CA ILE A 66 1.74 2.14 -8.20
C ILE A 66 2.45 2.33 -6.87
N PHE A 67 1.69 2.28 -5.79
CA PHE A 67 2.23 2.52 -4.47
C PHE A 67 1.97 1.34 -3.56
N VAL A 68 2.97 0.99 -2.77
CA VAL A 68 2.81 0.04 -1.67
C VAL A 68 2.93 0.87 -0.41
N TRP A 69 1.98 0.72 0.50
CA TRP A 69 1.91 1.60 1.65
C TRP A 69 1.33 0.86 2.86
N ARG A 70 1.49 1.49 4.01
CA ARG A 70 1.00 0.94 5.27
C ARG A 70 0.17 2.02 5.97
N PRO A 71 -0.73 1.62 6.87
CA PRO A 71 -1.47 2.63 7.65
C PRO A 71 -0.51 3.45 8.51
N ILE A 72 -0.95 4.63 8.91
CA ILE A 72 -0.13 5.48 9.75
C ILE A 72 -0.59 5.39 11.20
N LYS A 73 0.31 5.72 12.10
CA LYS A 73 0.02 5.71 13.52
C LYS A 73 -0.47 7.07 13.94
N ARG A 74 -1.19 7.09 15.07
CA ARG A 74 -1.75 8.35 15.56
C ARG A 74 -0.67 9.41 15.80
N LYS A 75 0.47 8.99 16.33
CA LYS A 75 1.55 9.95 16.56
C LYS A 75 2.03 10.57 15.26
N GLU A 76 2.13 9.75 14.21
CA GLU A 76 2.55 10.25 12.92
C GLU A 76 1.55 11.25 12.36
N TYR A 77 0.27 10.95 12.51
CA TYR A 77 -0.77 11.86 12.05
C TYR A 77 -0.73 13.17 12.84
N LYS A 78 -0.56 13.07 14.16
CA LYS A 78 -0.50 14.27 14.99
C LYS A 78 0.70 15.15 14.63
N ASP A 79 1.85 14.52 14.35
CA ASP A 79 3.02 15.29 14.00
C ASP A 79 2.78 16.08 12.71
N ILE A 80 2.11 15.47 11.74
CA ILE A 80 1.80 16.16 10.49
C ILE A 80 0.76 17.25 10.72
N ALA A 81 -0.25 16.96 11.55
CA ALA A 81 -1.29 17.94 11.81
C ALA A 81 -0.77 19.18 12.48
N LYS A 82 0.34 19.05 13.21
CA LYS A 82 0.91 20.18 13.94
C LYS A 82 1.83 21.06 13.10
N ILE A 83 2.12 20.67 11.87
CA ILE A 83 2.98 21.47 11.01
C ILE A 83 2.33 22.83 10.79
N GLN A 84 3.09 23.88 11.07
CA GLN A 84 2.56 25.23 10.95
C GLN A 84 2.75 25.78 9.58
N ASN A 85 1.87 26.69 9.18
CA ASN A 85 1.95 27.35 7.89
C ASN A 85 1.85 26.35 6.74
N ALA A 86 1.06 25.29 6.94
CA ALA A 86 0.87 24.25 5.94
C ALA A 86 -0.60 24.13 5.65
N ASP A 87 -0.94 24.13 4.37
CA ASP A 87 -2.34 23.98 3.98
C ASP A 87 -2.70 22.50 3.94
N GLN A 88 -3.95 22.24 3.60
CA GLN A 88 -4.45 20.88 3.56
C GLN A 88 -3.71 20.01 2.55
N PHE A 89 -3.38 20.58 1.39
CA PHE A 89 -2.71 19.82 0.35
C PHE A 89 -1.32 19.38 0.78
N TYR A 90 -0.61 20.29 1.44
CA TYR A 90 0.71 19.97 1.96
C TYR A 90 0.63 18.82 2.97
N LYS A 91 -0.36 18.88 3.85
CA LYS A 91 -0.51 17.85 4.86
C LYS A 91 -0.91 16.50 4.28
N GLU A 92 -1.79 16.51 3.27
CA GLU A 92 -2.15 15.28 2.58
C GLU A 92 -0.92 14.62 1.99
N GLU A 93 -0.08 15.41 1.35
CA GLU A 93 1.12 14.86 0.73
C GLU A 93 2.05 14.29 1.79
N ARG A 94 2.16 14.96 2.94
CA ARG A 94 3.03 14.45 4.00
C ARG A 94 2.50 13.15 4.59
N VAL A 95 1.17 13.00 4.71
CA VAL A 95 0.57 11.76 5.16
C VAL A 95 0.92 10.64 4.17
N CYS A 96 0.77 10.90 2.89
CA CYS A 96 1.07 9.91 1.88
C CYS A 96 2.54 9.50 1.92
N GLU A 97 3.44 10.47 2.00
CA GLU A 97 4.86 10.16 2.02
C GLU A 97 5.26 9.36 3.25
N LYS A 98 4.58 9.60 4.36
CA LYS A 98 4.87 8.84 5.57
C LYS A 98 4.45 7.38 5.42
N ALA A 99 3.34 7.14 4.72
CA ALA A 99 2.80 5.81 4.58
C ALA A 99 3.45 5.01 3.44
N ILE A 100 3.94 5.68 2.40
CA ILE A 100 4.43 4.99 1.23
C ILE A 100 5.73 4.25 1.53
N LEU A 101 5.74 2.96 1.21
CA LEU A 101 6.91 2.12 1.33
C LEU A 101 7.60 1.93 -0.02
N PHE A 102 6.83 1.97 -1.08
CA PHE A 102 7.36 1.88 -2.44
C PHE A 102 6.57 2.84 -3.32
N PRO A 103 7.22 3.66 -4.10
CA PRO A 103 8.67 3.77 -4.32
C PRO A 103 9.37 4.26 -3.06
N GLU A 104 10.60 3.80 -2.88
CA GLU A 104 11.35 4.14 -1.70
C GLU A 104 11.67 5.63 -1.68
N LYS A 105 11.49 6.25 -0.52
CA LYS A 105 11.79 7.67 -0.32
C LYS A 105 11.04 8.57 -1.30
N TYR A 106 9.79 8.19 -1.60
CA TYR A 106 8.99 8.93 -2.53
C TYR A 106 8.63 10.30 -1.98
N SER A 107 8.63 11.30 -2.84
CA SER A 107 8.26 12.66 -2.45
C SER A 107 7.40 13.29 -3.53
N PHE A 108 6.25 13.79 -3.13
CA PHE A 108 5.37 14.47 -4.06
C PHE A 108 5.91 15.84 -4.48
N MET A 109 6.88 16.36 -3.76
CA MET A 109 7.48 17.63 -4.13
C MET A 109 8.21 17.55 -5.46
N HIS A 110 8.64 16.35 -5.83
CA HIS A 110 9.34 16.17 -7.11
C HIS A 110 8.43 15.60 -8.19
N MET A 111 7.12 15.52 -7.91
CA MET A 111 6.20 14.88 -8.81
C MET A 111 5.56 15.92 -9.71
N SER A 112 6.17 16.16 -10.85
CA SER A 112 5.63 17.14 -11.78
C SER A 112 4.73 16.50 -12.82
N MET A 113 4.72 15.18 -12.94
CA MET A 113 4.05 14.50 -14.04
C MET A 113 2.91 13.60 -13.62
N GLY A 114 2.66 13.46 -12.34
CA GLY A 114 1.60 12.60 -11.88
C GLY A 114 0.22 13.24 -11.98
N LYS A 115 -0.82 12.44 -11.87
CA LYS A 115 -2.16 12.97 -11.87
C LYS A 115 -2.43 13.73 -10.58
N ALA A 116 -3.12 14.84 -10.71
CA ALA A 116 -3.28 15.78 -9.61
C ALA A 116 -4.01 15.18 -8.41
N GLY A 117 -4.92 14.25 -8.67
CA GLY A 117 -5.72 13.71 -7.57
C GLY A 117 -5.08 12.61 -6.77
N ILE A 118 -3.90 12.14 -7.17
CA ILE A 118 -3.27 11.00 -6.51
C ILE A 118 -3.05 11.23 -5.02
N PRO A 119 -2.44 12.35 -4.58
CA PRO A 119 -2.23 12.52 -3.14
C PRO A 119 -3.52 12.56 -2.36
N THR A 120 -4.54 13.21 -2.90
CA THR A 120 -5.81 13.34 -2.20
C THR A 120 -6.49 11.98 -2.05
N LEU A 121 -6.53 11.20 -3.14
CA LEU A 121 -7.18 9.89 -3.10
C LEU A 121 -6.39 8.92 -2.24
N LEU A 122 -5.07 8.93 -2.35
CA LEU A 122 -4.26 8.05 -1.54
C LEU A 122 -4.39 8.39 -0.07
N ASN A 123 -4.44 9.68 0.25
CA ASN A 123 -4.64 10.13 1.63
C ASN A 123 -5.96 9.57 2.20
N GLU A 124 -7.03 9.58 1.40
CA GLU A 124 -8.29 9.03 1.85
C GLU A 124 -8.18 7.54 2.17
N LEU A 125 -7.51 6.80 1.30
CA LEU A 125 -7.33 5.36 1.52
C LEU A 125 -6.50 5.10 2.77
N ILE A 126 -5.43 5.87 2.95
CA ILE A 126 -4.57 5.71 4.11
C ILE A 126 -5.35 5.99 5.39
N LEU A 127 -6.12 7.07 5.40
CA LEU A 127 -6.87 7.43 6.60
C LEU A 127 -7.94 6.40 6.90
N GLU A 128 -8.58 5.86 5.86
CA GLU A 128 -9.58 4.83 6.08
C GLU A 128 -8.96 3.60 6.74
N LYS A 129 -7.84 3.12 6.18
CA LYS A 129 -7.19 1.93 6.72
C LYS A 129 -6.49 2.19 8.04
N SER A 130 -6.24 3.45 8.35
CA SER A 130 -5.67 3.83 9.65
C SER A 130 -6.73 4.04 10.72
N GLY A 131 -8.00 3.83 10.36
CA GLY A 131 -9.07 3.92 11.36
C GLY A 131 -9.65 5.30 11.58
N PHE A 132 -9.39 6.23 10.67
CA PHE A 132 -9.92 7.58 10.82
C PHE A 132 -11.31 7.75 10.22
N VAL A 133 -11.88 6.69 9.67
CA VAL A 133 -13.23 6.71 9.13
C VAL A 133 -14.08 5.82 10.00
N ALA A 134 -15.20 6.35 10.48
CA ALA A 134 -16.07 5.59 11.36
C ALA A 134 -16.74 4.46 10.60
N LYS A 135 -16.66 3.26 11.16
CA LYS A 135 -17.32 2.09 10.57
C LYS A 135 -18.65 1.81 11.23
N THR A 136 -18.87 2.34 12.42
CA THR A 136 -20.12 2.17 13.11
C THR A 136 -20.64 3.54 13.47
N GLY A 137 -21.96 3.68 13.44
CA GLY A 137 -22.56 4.96 13.79
C GLY A 137 -22.69 5.12 15.29
N ALA A 138 -23.08 6.31 15.68
CA ALA A 138 -23.38 6.58 17.08
C ALA A 138 -24.88 6.36 17.28
N MET A 139 -25.24 5.70 18.39
CA MET A 139 -26.62 5.47 18.72
C MET A 139 -27.05 6.52 19.74
N ARG A 140 -28.13 7.18 19.44
CA ARG A 140 -28.66 8.20 20.36
C ARG A 140 -29.34 7.51 21.52
N LEU A 141 -28.94 7.83 22.74
CA LEU A 141 -29.54 7.23 23.91
C LEU A 141 -30.51 8.16 24.64
N SER A 142 -30.51 9.41 24.25
CA SER A 142 -31.48 10.34 24.89
C SER A 142 -31.86 11.44 23.95
#